data_7203d899f1f560568fe7189944b51174
#
_entry.id   7203d899f1f560568fe7189944b51174
#
_cell.length_a   1.000
_cell.length_b   1.000
_cell.length_c   1.000
_cell.angle_alpha   90.00
_cell.angle_beta   90.00
_cell.angle_gamma   90.00
#
_symmetry.space_group_name_H-M   'P 1'
#
loop_
_entity.id
_entity.type
_entity.pdbx_description
1 polymer ?
#
loop_
_entity_poly.entity_id
_entity_poly.type
_entity_poly.pdbx_seq_one_letter_code
_entity_poly.pdbx_strand_id
1 'polypeptide(L)'
;MLLCSVRGCHLSLARDIRRMVCPRKHSFDIARSGYINLLQPQERRAKHPGDTAEAIASRRRLHDRGYTENHRLAIAEAISATSDDVVLDAGCGDGYYLGTLQQETGFDAHGIDISAAAVDAAARRYPECEWVVANADRRLPYPDQSFSIVLSITGRMNPSEFRRVLRDGGRLLVAIPAPDDLIELRGSGRDRTAQTVARFAKGFTLINQRRVSNCADLDASAVRDVLVSIYRPLQRRSVEAKRVTFSLELLLFRAA
;
A
#
# COMPACT_ATOMS: atom_id res chain seq x y z
N MET A 1 8.29 1.41 -16.02
CA MET A 1 8.77 0.21 -16.79
C MET A 1 8.76 -1.01 -15.88
N LEU A 2 8.04 -2.08 -16.28
CA LEU A 2 7.91 -3.32 -15.51
C LEU A 2 8.92 -4.39 -15.96
N LEU A 3 9.29 -5.25 -15.02
CA LEU A 3 10.14 -6.42 -15.27
C LEU A 3 9.33 -7.71 -15.16
N CYS A 4 9.74 -8.72 -15.95
CA CYS A 4 9.16 -10.05 -15.92
C CYS A 4 9.34 -10.71 -14.55
N SER A 5 8.23 -11.12 -13.93
CA SER A 5 8.21 -11.76 -12.61
C SER A 5 8.54 -13.26 -12.63
N VAL A 6 8.68 -13.87 -13.80
CA VAL A 6 9.08 -15.29 -13.91
C VAL A 6 10.48 -15.46 -13.32
N ARG A 7 10.63 -16.44 -12.43
CA ARG A 7 11.87 -16.71 -11.70
C ARG A 7 13.09 -16.81 -12.65
N GLY A 8 14.12 -16.01 -12.39
CA GLY A 8 15.36 -15.98 -13.18
C GLY A 8 15.23 -15.30 -14.53
N CYS A 9 14.12 -14.62 -14.83
CA CYS A 9 13.96 -13.84 -16.08
C CYS A 9 14.36 -12.37 -15.90
N HIS A 10 13.56 -11.59 -15.16
CA HIS A 10 13.76 -10.15 -14.87
C HIS A 10 14.04 -9.25 -16.07
N LEU A 11 13.67 -9.68 -17.28
CA LEU A 11 13.77 -8.86 -18.50
C LEU A 11 12.62 -7.87 -18.56
N SER A 12 12.83 -6.73 -19.22
CA SER A 12 11.82 -5.70 -19.40
C SER A 12 10.58 -6.25 -20.11
N LEU A 13 9.42 -5.82 -19.65
CA LEU A 13 8.14 -6.11 -20.27
C LEU A 13 7.76 -5.00 -21.26
N ALA A 14 7.38 -5.39 -22.45
CA ALA A 14 6.79 -4.51 -23.47
C ALA A 14 5.30 -4.78 -23.59
N ARG A 15 4.52 -3.71 -23.84
CA ARG A 15 3.07 -3.83 -24.06
C ARG A 15 2.80 -4.35 -25.48
N ASP A 16 1.99 -5.40 -25.58
CA ASP A 16 1.49 -5.96 -26.83
C ASP A 16 -0.04 -6.06 -26.75
N ILE A 17 -0.73 -5.08 -27.30
CA ILE A 17 -2.20 -4.91 -27.28
C ILE A 17 -2.77 -4.99 -25.87
N ARG A 18 -3.17 -6.20 -25.41
CA ARG A 18 -3.82 -6.45 -24.11
C ARG A 18 -2.98 -7.32 -23.18
N ARG A 19 -1.69 -7.37 -23.38
CA ARG A 19 -0.75 -8.16 -22.57
C ARG A 19 0.60 -7.45 -22.46
N MET A 20 1.36 -7.83 -21.45
CA MET A 20 2.78 -7.49 -21.30
C MET A 20 3.61 -8.71 -21.65
N VAL A 21 4.65 -8.55 -22.48
CA VAL A 21 5.49 -9.66 -22.98
C VAL A 21 6.95 -9.32 -22.80
N CYS A 22 7.75 -10.28 -22.33
CA CYS A 22 9.22 -10.14 -22.27
C CYS A 22 9.91 -10.78 -23.51
N PRO A 23 11.20 -10.49 -23.75
CA PRO A 23 11.95 -11.10 -24.87
C PRO A 23 11.99 -12.64 -24.84
N ARG A 24 11.83 -13.27 -23.66
CA ARG A 24 11.69 -14.73 -23.51
C ARG A 24 10.28 -15.24 -23.72
N LYS A 25 9.36 -14.40 -24.24
CA LYS A 25 7.96 -14.72 -24.54
C LYS A 25 7.10 -15.08 -23.32
N HIS A 26 7.52 -14.77 -22.09
CA HIS A 26 6.58 -14.82 -20.96
C HIS A 26 5.55 -13.72 -21.16
N SER A 27 4.27 -14.06 -20.95
CA SER A 27 3.14 -13.19 -21.23
C SER A 27 2.27 -13.03 -19.98
N PHE A 28 1.78 -11.80 -19.76
CA PHE A 28 0.95 -11.43 -18.64
C PHE A 28 -0.21 -10.58 -19.14
N ASP A 29 -1.43 -10.96 -18.79
CA ASP A 29 -2.63 -10.27 -19.25
C ASP A 29 -2.79 -8.90 -18.58
N ILE A 30 -3.27 -7.94 -19.37
CA ILE A 30 -3.78 -6.66 -18.87
C ILE A 30 -5.29 -6.85 -18.67
N ALA A 31 -5.75 -6.68 -17.44
CA ALA A 31 -7.16 -6.79 -17.11
C ALA A 31 -8.01 -5.73 -17.83
N ARG A 32 -9.33 -5.93 -17.90
CA ARG A 32 -10.23 -4.95 -18.53
C ARG A 32 -10.21 -3.59 -17.84
N SER A 33 -10.00 -3.56 -16.53
CA SER A 33 -9.82 -2.32 -15.73
C SER A 33 -8.44 -1.68 -15.87
N GLY A 34 -7.49 -2.31 -16.58
CA GLY A 34 -6.17 -1.74 -16.89
C GLY A 34 -5.03 -2.29 -16.05
N TYR A 35 -5.26 -2.98 -14.93
CA TYR A 35 -4.17 -3.52 -14.13
C TYR A 35 -3.44 -4.70 -14.79
N ILE A 36 -2.20 -4.92 -14.39
CA ILE A 36 -1.34 -5.99 -14.88
C ILE A 36 -1.17 -7.04 -13.79
N ASN A 37 -1.39 -8.32 -14.10
CA ASN A 37 -1.24 -9.40 -13.12
C ASN A 37 0.11 -10.13 -13.33
N LEU A 38 1.08 -9.80 -12.49
CA LEU A 38 2.42 -10.42 -12.49
C LEU A 38 2.60 -11.53 -11.44
N LEU A 39 1.55 -11.84 -10.66
CA LEU A 39 1.63 -12.83 -9.57
C LEU A 39 1.79 -14.25 -10.14
N GLN A 40 2.89 -14.89 -9.80
CA GLN A 40 3.16 -16.25 -10.23
C GLN A 40 2.35 -17.27 -9.42
N PRO A 41 1.95 -18.43 -10.03
CA PRO A 41 1.19 -19.47 -9.32
C PRO A 41 1.85 -19.93 -8.02
N GLN A 42 3.19 -20.01 -7.99
CA GLN A 42 3.97 -20.44 -6.82
C GLN A 42 3.96 -19.43 -5.67
N GLU A 43 3.57 -18.18 -5.95
CA GLU A 43 3.46 -17.13 -4.94
C GLU A 43 2.09 -17.08 -4.27
N ARG A 44 1.13 -17.81 -4.82
CA ARG A 44 -0.22 -17.95 -4.28
C ARG A 44 -0.22 -19.01 -3.18
N ARG A 45 0.02 -18.62 -1.92
CA ARG A 45 -0.09 -19.53 -0.78
C ARG A 45 -1.53 -19.85 -0.39
N ALA A 46 -2.48 -19.03 -0.78
CA ALA A 46 -3.90 -19.17 -0.54
C ALA A 46 -4.67 -19.09 -1.86
N LYS A 47 -5.87 -19.68 -1.91
CA LYS A 47 -6.76 -19.60 -3.08
C LYS A 47 -7.09 -18.16 -3.45
N HIS A 48 -7.21 -17.30 -2.46
CA HIS A 48 -7.44 -15.85 -2.59
C HIS A 48 -6.45 -15.12 -1.66
N PRO A 49 -5.25 -14.76 -2.15
CA PRO A 49 -4.28 -14.03 -1.34
C PRO A 49 -4.71 -12.57 -1.16
N GLY A 50 -4.42 -12.00 0.01
CA GLY A 50 -4.74 -10.61 0.35
C GLY A 50 -6.14 -10.42 0.91
N ASP A 51 -6.62 -9.19 0.85
CA ASP A 51 -7.93 -8.79 1.38
C ASP A 51 -9.09 -9.35 0.56
N THR A 52 -10.20 -9.66 1.23
CA THR A 52 -11.46 -10.07 0.58
C THR A 52 -12.15 -8.88 -0.07
N ALA A 53 -13.03 -9.13 -1.04
CA ALA A 53 -13.83 -8.06 -1.66
C ALA A 53 -14.69 -7.30 -0.63
N GLU A 54 -15.18 -7.99 0.40
CA GLU A 54 -15.95 -7.38 1.49
C GLU A 54 -15.06 -6.45 2.35
N ALA A 55 -13.86 -6.88 2.72
CA ALA A 55 -12.91 -6.05 3.47
C ALA A 55 -12.50 -4.79 2.68
N ILE A 56 -12.29 -4.93 1.37
CA ILE A 56 -11.99 -3.82 0.46
C ILE A 56 -13.15 -2.83 0.41
N ALA A 57 -14.38 -3.33 0.21
CA ALA A 57 -15.57 -2.49 0.15
C ALA A 57 -15.83 -1.77 1.48
N SER A 58 -15.63 -2.45 2.61
CA SER A 58 -15.76 -1.87 3.96
C SER A 58 -14.74 -0.77 4.20
N ARG A 59 -13.47 -1.00 3.85
CA ARG A 59 -12.42 0.02 3.95
C ARG A 59 -12.72 1.24 3.07
N ARG A 60 -13.19 1.01 1.85
CA ARG A 60 -13.59 2.09 0.94
C ARG A 60 -14.68 2.97 1.54
N ARG A 61 -15.73 2.39 2.15
CA ARG A 61 -16.79 3.17 2.83
C ARG A 61 -16.25 4.03 3.96
N LEU A 62 -15.25 3.53 4.72
CA LEU A 62 -14.59 4.32 5.76
C LEU A 62 -13.82 5.51 5.17
N HIS A 63 -13.09 5.30 4.08
CA HIS A 63 -12.39 6.35 3.34
C HIS A 63 -13.38 7.40 2.77
N ASP A 64 -14.44 6.94 2.11
CA ASP A 64 -15.46 7.81 1.49
C ASP A 64 -16.24 8.64 2.54
N ARG A 65 -16.32 8.16 3.78
CA ARG A 65 -16.89 8.89 4.94
C ARG A 65 -15.88 9.81 5.65
N GLY A 66 -14.65 9.90 5.15
CA GLY A 66 -13.61 10.81 5.64
C GLY A 66 -12.92 10.39 6.95
N TYR A 67 -13.19 9.20 7.50
CA TYR A 67 -12.60 8.78 8.78
C TYR A 67 -11.07 8.69 8.77
N THR A 68 -10.45 8.58 7.61
CA THR A 68 -8.99 8.47 7.41
C THR A 68 -8.38 9.68 6.71
N GLU A 69 -9.15 10.75 6.55
CA GLU A 69 -8.71 11.96 5.84
C GLU A 69 -7.48 12.60 6.50
N ASN A 70 -7.46 12.67 7.84
CA ASN A 70 -6.30 13.20 8.56
C ASN A 70 -5.02 12.39 8.29
N HIS A 71 -5.13 11.07 8.11
CA HIS A 71 -4.01 10.22 7.73
C HIS A 71 -3.51 10.57 6.32
N ARG A 72 -4.42 10.73 5.36
CA ARG A 72 -4.10 11.12 3.99
C ARG A 72 -3.37 12.45 3.93
N LEU A 73 -3.89 13.47 4.61
CA LEU A 73 -3.27 14.80 4.68
C LEU A 73 -1.89 14.76 5.30
N ALA A 74 -1.71 14.01 6.39
CA ALA A 74 -0.42 13.88 7.05
C ALA A 74 0.61 13.11 6.21
N ILE A 75 0.16 12.12 5.42
CA ILE A 75 1.01 11.41 4.47
C ILE A 75 1.43 12.35 3.34
N ALA A 76 0.51 13.14 2.77
CA ALA A 76 0.81 14.15 1.76
C ALA A 76 1.88 15.13 2.23
N GLU A 77 1.71 15.68 3.44
CA GLU A 77 2.67 16.59 4.07
C GLU A 77 4.03 15.92 4.28
N ALA A 78 4.05 14.69 4.81
CA ALA A 78 5.29 13.98 5.11
C ALA A 78 6.11 13.68 3.84
N ILE A 79 5.47 13.25 2.76
CA ILE A 79 6.19 12.93 1.52
C ILE A 79 6.53 14.18 0.70
N SER A 80 5.73 15.25 0.80
CA SER A 80 5.91 16.50 0.01
C SER A 80 6.24 16.21 -1.45
N ALA A 81 5.45 15.32 -2.07
CA ALA A 81 5.66 14.91 -3.45
C ALA A 81 5.30 16.05 -4.43
N THR A 82 5.98 16.09 -5.56
CA THR A 82 5.74 17.00 -6.68
C THR A 82 5.42 16.22 -7.95
N SER A 83 4.99 16.91 -9.01
CA SER A 83 4.73 16.28 -10.32
C SER A 83 5.93 15.58 -10.94
N ASP A 84 7.15 15.91 -10.51
CA ASP A 84 8.40 15.31 -11.03
C ASP A 84 8.76 13.99 -10.29
N ASP A 85 8.04 13.66 -9.23
CA ASP A 85 8.29 12.45 -8.46
C ASP A 85 7.71 11.21 -9.16
N VAL A 86 8.36 10.07 -8.94
CA VAL A 86 7.87 8.73 -9.30
C VAL A 86 7.63 7.98 -8.00
N VAL A 87 6.38 7.63 -7.72
CA VAL A 87 5.93 7.11 -6.43
C VAL A 87 5.46 5.67 -6.54
N LEU A 88 5.98 4.78 -5.68
CA LEU A 88 5.50 3.41 -5.52
C LEU A 88 4.77 3.25 -4.19
N ASP A 89 3.57 2.71 -4.19
CA ASP A 89 2.89 2.22 -2.98
C ASP A 89 2.93 0.68 -2.93
N ALA A 90 3.69 0.14 -1.97
CA ALA A 90 3.91 -1.29 -1.79
C ALA A 90 2.94 -1.89 -0.76
N GLY A 91 1.87 -2.48 -1.23
CA GLY A 91 0.71 -2.90 -0.46
C GLY A 91 -0.40 -1.85 -0.55
N CYS A 92 -0.68 -1.38 -1.76
CA CYS A 92 -1.55 -0.24 -2.03
C CYS A 92 -3.04 -0.47 -1.73
N GLY A 93 -3.46 -1.72 -1.49
CA GLY A 93 -4.86 -2.05 -1.29
C GLY A 93 -5.74 -1.58 -2.44
N ASP A 94 -6.84 -0.87 -2.13
CA ASP A 94 -7.77 -0.29 -3.10
C ASP A 94 -7.30 1.07 -3.68
N GLY A 95 -6.05 1.44 -3.44
CA GLY A 95 -5.39 2.60 -4.02
C GLY A 95 -5.77 3.95 -3.42
N TYR A 96 -6.50 4.00 -2.31
CA TYR A 96 -7.01 5.26 -1.74
C TYR A 96 -5.91 6.30 -1.52
N TYR A 97 -4.84 5.96 -0.80
CA TYR A 97 -3.77 6.92 -0.51
C TYR A 97 -3.04 7.33 -1.78
N LEU A 98 -2.52 6.37 -2.54
CA LEU A 98 -1.75 6.68 -3.74
C LEU A 98 -2.57 7.45 -4.79
N GLY A 99 -3.80 6.96 -5.08
CA GLY A 99 -4.63 7.54 -6.12
C GLY A 99 -5.13 8.95 -5.78
N THR A 100 -5.52 9.21 -4.52
CA THR A 100 -5.93 10.57 -4.11
C THR A 100 -4.75 11.55 -4.13
N LEU A 101 -3.57 11.12 -3.67
CA LEU A 101 -2.37 11.95 -3.69
C LEU A 101 -1.92 12.24 -5.12
N GLN A 102 -2.02 11.27 -6.04
CA GLN A 102 -1.73 11.45 -7.45
C GLN A 102 -2.67 12.47 -8.10
N GLN A 103 -3.97 12.41 -7.82
CA GLN A 103 -4.94 13.38 -8.34
C GLN A 103 -4.66 14.82 -7.90
N GLU A 104 -4.11 15.02 -6.71
CA GLU A 104 -3.78 16.33 -6.17
C GLU A 104 -2.44 16.86 -6.70
N THR A 105 -1.47 15.98 -6.94
CA THR A 105 -0.08 16.39 -7.20
C THR A 105 0.36 16.15 -8.65
N GLY A 106 -0.20 15.13 -9.33
CA GLY A 106 0.13 14.78 -10.71
C GLY A 106 1.42 13.98 -10.89
N PHE A 107 2.01 13.40 -9.84
CA PHE A 107 3.20 12.56 -9.94
C PHE A 107 2.95 11.25 -10.71
N ASP A 108 4.00 10.59 -11.19
CA ASP A 108 3.92 9.25 -11.79
C ASP A 108 3.71 8.20 -10.69
N ALA A 109 2.54 7.54 -10.70
CA ALA A 109 2.04 6.71 -9.62
C ALA A 109 1.98 5.23 -9.97
N HIS A 110 2.63 4.38 -9.16
CA HIS A 110 2.65 2.94 -9.28
C HIS A 110 2.16 2.28 -7.99
N GLY A 111 1.12 1.45 -8.06
CA GLY A 111 0.62 0.70 -6.92
C GLY A 111 0.76 -0.80 -7.12
N ILE A 112 1.25 -1.50 -6.08
CA ILE A 112 1.28 -2.97 -6.09
C ILE A 112 0.58 -3.55 -4.87
N ASP A 113 -0.20 -4.60 -5.10
CA ASP A 113 -0.80 -5.41 -4.04
C ASP A 113 -0.91 -6.88 -4.48
N ILE A 114 -0.98 -7.79 -3.52
CA ILE A 114 -1.16 -9.22 -3.80
C ILE A 114 -2.63 -9.57 -4.08
N SER A 115 -3.56 -8.74 -3.63
CA SER A 115 -5.01 -8.91 -3.83
C SER A 115 -5.45 -8.37 -5.19
N ALA A 116 -5.76 -9.29 -6.12
CA ALA A 116 -6.29 -8.90 -7.43
C ALA A 116 -7.61 -8.11 -7.30
N ALA A 117 -8.44 -8.40 -6.29
CA ALA A 117 -9.68 -7.67 -6.06
C ALA A 117 -9.42 -6.22 -5.61
N ALA A 118 -8.41 -6.00 -4.76
CA ALA A 118 -8.01 -4.67 -4.32
C ALA A 118 -7.46 -3.84 -5.49
N VAL A 119 -6.55 -4.43 -6.26
CA VAL A 119 -5.94 -3.79 -7.44
C VAL A 119 -6.97 -3.49 -8.54
N ASP A 120 -7.95 -4.38 -8.77
CA ASP A 120 -9.05 -4.10 -9.71
C ASP A 120 -9.91 -2.91 -9.24
N ALA A 121 -10.17 -2.82 -7.94
CA ALA A 121 -10.89 -1.69 -7.36
C ALA A 121 -10.10 -0.37 -7.48
N ALA A 122 -8.78 -0.42 -7.26
CA ALA A 122 -7.88 0.72 -7.45
C ALA A 122 -7.85 1.19 -8.91
N ALA A 123 -7.67 0.27 -9.86
CA ALA A 123 -7.60 0.56 -11.29
C ALA A 123 -8.89 1.19 -11.84
N ARG A 124 -10.04 0.78 -11.32
CA ARG A 124 -11.33 1.40 -11.69
C ARG A 124 -11.50 2.80 -11.13
N ARG A 125 -10.98 3.06 -9.94
CA ARG A 125 -11.17 4.35 -9.26
C ARG A 125 -10.13 5.39 -9.69
N TYR A 126 -8.91 4.95 -9.94
CA TYR A 126 -7.77 5.81 -10.23
C TYR A 126 -7.05 5.32 -11.51
N PRO A 127 -7.66 5.50 -12.70
CA PRO A 127 -7.16 4.97 -13.97
C PRO A 127 -5.84 5.60 -14.43
N GLU A 128 -5.46 6.76 -13.87
CA GLU A 128 -4.22 7.48 -14.21
C GLU A 128 -2.97 6.86 -13.56
N CYS A 129 -3.15 5.93 -12.60
CA CYS A 129 -2.03 5.25 -11.95
C CYS A 129 -1.75 3.90 -12.61
N GLU A 130 -0.51 3.42 -12.56
CA GLU A 130 -0.15 2.06 -12.95
C GLU A 130 -0.41 1.07 -11.80
N TRP A 131 -1.28 0.08 -12.01
CA TRP A 131 -1.66 -0.88 -10.99
C TRP A 131 -1.19 -2.29 -11.34
N VAL A 132 -0.53 -2.95 -10.38
CA VAL A 132 0.09 -4.27 -10.60
C VAL A 132 -0.27 -5.23 -9.48
N VAL A 133 -0.76 -6.42 -9.84
CA VAL A 133 -0.89 -7.53 -8.89
C VAL A 133 0.46 -8.22 -8.77
N ALA A 134 1.11 -8.07 -7.62
CA ALA A 134 2.42 -8.68 -7.34
C ALA A 134 2.61 -8.87 -5.83
N ASN A 135 3.56 -9.74 -5.45
CA ASN A 135 3.89 -10.00 -4.05
C ASN A 135 5.02 -9.08 -3.58
N ALA A 136 4.70 -8.06 -2.77
CA ALA A 136 5.67 -7.11 -2.23
C ALA A 136 6.68 -7.73 -1.23
N ASP A 137 6.44 -8.95 -0.72
CA ASP A 137 7.41 -9.69 0.08
C ASP A 137 8.52 -10.35 -0.77
N ARG A 138 8.40 -10.29 -2.09
CA ARG A 138 9.35 -10.84 -3.07
C ARG A 138 10.07 -9.72 -3.81
N ARG A 139 10.78 -10.11 -4.88
CA ARG A 139 11.39 -9.14 -5.77
C ARG A 139 10.31 -8.30 -6.43
N LEU A 140 10.40 -6.98 -6.26
CA LEU A 140 9.51 -6.04 -6.91
C LEU A 140 9.77 -6.02 -8.42
N PRO A 141 8.72 -5.99 -9.26
CA PRO A 141 8.84 -6.08 -10.72
C PRO A 141 9.26 -4.75 -11.36
N TYR A 142 10.21 -4.07 -10.75
CA TYR A 142 10.76 -2.79 -11.21
C TYR A 142 12.28 -2.83 -11.26
N PRO A 143 12.91 -2.05 -12.15
CA PRO A 143 14.35 -1.85 -12.17
C PRO A 143 14.87 -1.23 -10.87
N ASP A 144 16.17 -1.31 -10.67
CA ASP A 144 16.86 -0.61 -9.61
C ASP A 144 16.68 0.91 -9.80
N GLN A 145 16.60 1.68 -8.71
CA GLN A 145 16.55 3.15 -8.72
C GLN A 145 15.43 3.76 -9.58
N SER A 146 14.29 3.09 -9.67
CA SER A 146 13.13 3.55 -10.45
C SER A 146 12.34 4.66 -9.78
N PHE A 147 12.31 4.70 -8.45
CA PHE A 147 11.40 5.56 -7.68
C PHE A 147 12.14 6.61 -6.88
N SER A 148 11.55 7.80 -6.78
CA SER A 148 11.99 8.85 -5.85
C SER A 148 11.34 8.70 -4.46
N ILE A 149 10.13 8.10 -4.42
CA ILE A 149 9.38 7.85 -3.18
C ILE A 149 8.83 6.43 -3.19
N VAL A 150 8.94 5.74 -2.04
CA VAL A 150 8.23 4.48 -1.77
C VAL A 150 7.34 4.67 -0.55
N LEU A 151 6.10 4.21 -0.65
CA LEU A 151 5.12 4.16 0.44
C LEU A 151 4.93 2.71 0.88
N SER A 152 4.75 2.51 2.18
CA SER A 152 4.28 1.27 2.79
C SER A 152 3.31 1.62 3.92
N ILE A 153 2.04 1.78 3.57
CA ILE A 153 0.99 2.25 4.50
C ILE A 153 0.24 1.02 5.04
N THR A 154 0.49 0.67 6.30
CA THR A 154 0.00 -0.56 6.96
C THR A 154 0.26 -1.84 6.15
N GLY A 155 1.20 -1.75 5.22
CA GLY A 155 1.54 -2.77 4.24
C GLY A 155 2.69 -3.69 4.66
N ARG A 156 3.27 -4.36 3.68
CA ARG A 156 4.42 -5.25 3.85
C ARG A 156 5.72 -4.45 3.87
N MET A 157 6.67 -4.92 4.65
CA MET A 157 7.98 -4.27 4.79
C MET A 157 9.06 -5.17 4.19
N ASN A 158 9.66 -4.71 3.09
CA ASN A 158 10.75 -5.39 2.38
C ASN A 158 11.94 -4.43 2.20
N PRO A 159 12.75 -4.20 3.24
CA PRO A 159 13.80 -3.17 3.23
C PRO A 159 14.78 -3.30 2.07
N SER A 160 15.21 -4.51 1.73
CA SER A 160 16.18 -4.74 0.65
C SER A 160 15.62 -4.36 -0.71
N GLU A 161 14.36 -4.70 -0.99
CA GLU A 161 13.72 -4.35 -2.26
C GLU A 161 13.34 -2.86 -2.32
N PHE A 162 12.87 -2.29 -1.21
CA PHE A 162 12.60 -0.85 -1.15
C PHE A 162 13.87 -0.04 -1.39
N ARG A 163 15.02 -0.46 -0.79
CA ARG A 163 16.31 0.18 -1.07
C ARG A 163 16.74 0.02 -2.53
N ARG A 164 16.55 -1.16 -3.10
CA ARG A 164 16.92 -1.43 -4.48
C ARG A 164 16.16 -0.57 -5.50
N VAL A 165 14.85 -0.42 -5.31
CA VAL A 165 14.01 0.32 -6.26
C VAL A 165 14.03 1.84 -6.04
N LEU A 166 14.43 2.30 -4.85
CA LEU A 166 14.61 3.73 -4.56
C LEU A 166 15.91 4.25 -5.14
N ARG A 167 15.85 5.45 -5.69
CA ARG A 167 17.03 6.25 -6.05
C ARG A 167 17.86 6.58 -4.82
N ASP A 168 19.13 6.86 -4.98
CA ASP A 168 19.96 7.36 -3.90
C ASP A 168 19.38 8.69 -3.38
N GLY A 169 19.31 8.83 -2.06
CA GLY A 169 18.64 9.97 -1.42
C GLY A 169 17.11 9.98 -1.52
N GLY A 170 16.50 8.97 -2.17
CA GLY A 170 15.04 8.82 -2.26
C GLY A 170 14.38 8.64 -0.89
N ARG A 171 13.08 8.88 -0.82
CA ARG A 171 12.30 8.87 0.42
C ARG A 171 11.48 7.60 0.57
N LEU A 172 11.47 7.02 1.76
CA LEU A 172 10.59 5.91 2.12
C LEU A 172 9.69 6.35 3.26
N LEU A 173 8.39 6.33 3.06
CA LEU A 173 7.41 6.50 4.14
C LEU A 173 6.85 5.14 4.55
N VAL A 174 7.03 4.79 5.82
CA VAL A 174 6.40 3.62 6.44
C VAL A 174 5.39 4.12 7.46
N ALA A 175 4.12 3.80 7.25
CA ALA A 175 3.05 4.08 8.20
C ALA A 175 2.61 2.78 8.87
N ILE A 176 2.65 2.74 10.20
CA ILE A 176 2.22 1.59 11.01
C ILE A 176 1.11 2.01 11.97
N PRO A 177 0.19 1.11 12.35
CA PRO A 177 -0.77 1.39 13.41
C PRO A 177 -0.06 1.77 14.70
N ALA A 178 -0.41 2.91 15.29
CA ALA A 178 0.08 3.35 16.57
C ALA A 178 -0.52 2.51 17.72
N PRO A 179 0.04 2.56 18.95
CA PRO A 179 -0.47 1.77 20.08
C PRO A 179 -1.94 2.06 20.44
N ASP A 180 -2.40 3.27 20.19
CA ASP A 180 -3.77 3.72 20.44
C ASP A 180 -4.72 3.53 19.23
N ASP A 181 -4.24 2.98 18.10
CA ASP A 181 -5.08 2.71 16.94
C ASP A 181 -6.16 1.70 17.26
N LEU A 182 -7.43 2.11 17.04
CA LEU A 182 -8.62 1.32 17.31
C LEU A 182 -8.66 0.75 18.74
N ILE A 183 -8.09 1.47 19.73
CA ILE A 183 -7.91 0.99 21.10
C ILE A 183 -9.25 0.61 21.75
N GLU A 184 -10.33 1.34 21.43
CA GLU A 184 -11.68 1.08 21.93
C GLU A 184 -12.26 -0.25 21.42
N LEU A 185 -11.76 -0.71 20.27
CA LEU A 185 -12.15 -1.99 19.67
C LEU A 185 -11.15 -3.11 19.99
N ARG A 186 -9.87 -2.80 20.16
CA ARG A 186 -8.80 -3.78 20.41
C ARG A 186 -8.60 -4.05 21.90
N GLY A 187 -8.84 -3.07 22.76
CA GLY A 187 -8.60 -3.11 24.21
C GLY A 187 -7.13 -2.92 24.60
N SER A 188 -6.19 -3.20 23.71
CA SER A 188 -4.76 -2.97 23.91
C SER A 188 -4.06 -2.79 22.56
N GLY A 189 -2.98 -2.04 22.54
CA GLY A 189 -2.12 -1.83 21.39
C GLY A 189 -0.66 -2.15 21.70
N ARG A 190 0.14 -2.28 20.67
CA ARG A 190 1.58 -2.54 20.79
C ARG A 190 2.37 -1.48 20.03
N ASP A 191 3.32 -0.85 20.69
CA ASP A 191 4.31 -0.03 20.01
C ASP A 191 5.28 -0.90 19.21
N ARG A 192 5.39 -0.64 17.93
CA ARG A 192 6.30 -1.32 16.99
C ARG A 192 7.31 -0.37 16.38
N THR A 193 7.32 0.87 16.81
CA THR A 193 8.13 1.95 16.22
C THR A 193 9.62 1.61 16.23
N ALA A 194 10.19 1.33 17.39
CA ALA A 194 11.61 0.99 17.51
C ALA A 194 12.00 -0.26 16.69
N GLN A 195 11.15 -1.29 16.70
CA GLN A 195 11.36 -2.50 15.91
C GLN A 195 11.32 -2.20 14.40
N THR A 196 10.42 -1.31 13.96
CA THR A 196 10.31 -0.91 12.55
C THR A 196 11.52 -0.10 12.13
N VAL A 197 11.95 0.88 12.93
CA VAL A 197 13.16 1.67 12.66
C VAL A 197 14.38 0.76 12.55
N ALA A 198 14.58 -0.15 13.51
CA ALA A 198 15.70 -1.11 13.48
C ALA A 198 15.68 -1.99 12.22
N ARG A 199 14.49 -2.38 11.73
CA ARG A 199 14.34 -3.18 10.51
C ARG A 199 14.85 -2.46 9.26
N PHE A 200 14.72 -1.14 9.19
CA PHE A 200 15.16 -0.33 8.06
C PHE A 200 16.56 0.29 8.23
N ALA A 201 17.17 0.19 9.40
CA ALA A 201 18.48 0.82 9.72
C ALA A 201 19.61 0.45 8.74
N LYS A 202 19.53 -0.74 8.10
CA LYS A 202 20.47 -1.12 7.04
C LYS A 202 20.00 -0.56 5.70
N GLY A 203 20.57 0.56 5.27
CA GLY A 203 20.29 1.20 3.98
C GLY A 203 19.30 2.36 4.04
N PHE A 204 18.87 2.75 5.25
CA PHE A 204 17.98 3.90 5.44
C PHE A 204 18.32 4.66 6.72
N THR A 205 18.20 5.98 6.65
CA THR A 205 18.29 6.88 7.82
C THR A 205 16.90 7.43 8.12
N LEU A 206 16.42 7.27 9.36
CA LEU A 206 15.18 7.92 9.81
C LEU A 206 15.41 9.43 9.85
N ILE A 207 14.58 10.19 9.14
CA ILE A 207 14.67 11.65 9.05
C ILE A 207 13.50 12.37 9.73
N ASN A 208 12.36 11.70 9.88
CA ASN A 208 11.20 12.23 10.59
C ASN A 208 10.36 11.09 11.18
N GLN A 209 9.76 11.36 12.34
CA GLN A 209 8.78 10.50 13.00
C GLN A 209 7.64 11.36 13.51
N ARG A 210 6.40 10.97 13.18
CA ARG A 210 5.21 11.72 13.61
C ARG A 210 4.04 10.76 13.84
N ARG A 211 3.37 10.92 14.99
CA ARG A 211 2.07 10.29 15.23
C ARG A 211 0.96 11.17 14.69
N VAL A 212 0.00 10.55 14.00
CA VAL A 212 -1.23 11.19 13.52
C VAL A 212 -2.40 10.41 14.07
N SER A 213 -3.22 11.08 14.87
CA SER A 213 -4.36 10.46 15.53
C SER A 213 -5.59 11.35 15.39
N ASN A 214 -6.73 10.74 15.14
CA ASN A 214 -8.03 11.40 15.20
C ASN A 214 -9.07 10.46 15.80
N CYS A 215 -10.04 11.04 16.53
CA CYS A 215 -11.20 10.32 17.05
C CYS A 215 -12.41 10.64 16.20
N ALA A 216 -13.21 9.63 15.89
CA ALA A 216 -14.46 9.77 15.15
C ALA A 216 -15.60 9.04 15.84
N ASP A 217 -16.79 9.63 15.81
CA ASP A 217 -18.01 8.98 16.28
C ASP A 217 -18.57 8.13 15.14
N LEU A 218 -18.46 6.81 15.27
CA LEU A 218 -18.91 5.83 14.31
C LEU A 218 -20.31 5.33 14.66
N ASP A 219 -21.19 5.30 13.67
CA ASP A 219 -22.43 4.54 13.79
C ASP A 219 -22.16 3.02 13.72
N ALA A 220 -23.17 2.22 14.00
CA ALA A 220 -23.05 0.76 14.00
C ALA A 220 -22.58 0.20 12.65
N SER A 221 -22.94 0.85 11.53
CA SER A 221 -22.50 0.42 10.19
C SER A 221 -21.01 0.65 9.99
N ALA A 222 -20.48 1.80 10.38
CA ALA A 222 -19.06 2.11 10.31
C ALA A 222 -18.21 1.25 11.26
N VAL A 223 -18.72 0.96 12.47
CA VAL A 223 -18.05 0.01 13.37
C VAL A 223 -17.94 -1.38 12.72
N ARG A 224 -19.00 -1.85 12.07
CA ARG A 224 -18.96 -3.10 11.30
C ARG A 224 -17.91 -3.04 10.19
N ASP A 225 -17.87 -1.94 9.44
CA ASP A 225 -16.88 -1.75 8.38
C ASP A 225 -15.45 -1.78 8.91
N VAL A 226 -15.17 -1.16 10.05
CA VAL A 226 -13.87 -1.26 10.72
C VAL A 226 -13.56 -2.72 11.05
N LEU A 227 -14.46 -3.45 11.69
CA LEU A 227 -14.25 -4.84 12.11
C LEU A 227 -14.00 -5.78 10.92
N VAL A 228 -14.67 -5.56 9.79
CA VAL A 228 -14.50 -6.36 8.56
C VAL A 228 -13.20 -6.00 7.83
N SER A 229 -12.79 -4.73 7.85
CA SER A 229 -11.60 -4.26 7.14
C SER A 229 -10.27 -4.59 7.82
N ILE A 230 -10.30 -5.02 9.09
CA ILE A 230 -9.10 -5.38 9.84
C ILE A 230 -8.59 -6.75 9.40
N TYR A 231 -7.33 -6.85 9.01
CA TYR A 231 -6.67 -8.08 8.58
C TYR A 231 -6.69 -9.23 9.61
N ARG A 232 -6.75 -8.90 10.92
CA ARG A 232 -6.92 -9.87 12.00
C ARG A 232 -8.27 -9.60 12.67
N PRO A 233 -9.28 -10.47 12.44
CA PRO A 233 -10.60 -10.30 13.04
C PRO A 233 -10.48 -10.15 14.55
N LEU A 234 -11.09 -9.11 15.08
CA LEU A 234 -11.28 -8.96 16.52
C LEU A 234 -12.35 -9.96 16.94
N GLN A 235 -12.10 -10.72 18.03
CA GLN A 235 -13.08 -11.62 18.59
C GLN A 235 -14.37 -10.84 18.90
N ARG A 236 -15.53 -11.48 18.66
CA ARG A 236 -16.92 -11.01 18.80
C ARG A 236 -17.06 -9.78 19.69
N ARG A 237 -17.19 -8.59 19.08
CA ARG A 237 -17.53 -7.37 19.79
C ARG A 237 -18.90 -6.89 19.32
N SER A 238 -19.61 -6.23 20.23
CA SER A 238 -20.87 -5.55 19.93
C SER A 238 -20.68 -4.56 18.78
N VAL A 239 -21.60 -4.62 17.81
CA VAL A 239 -21.63 -3.71 16.66
C VAL A 239 -22.58 -2.56 17.01
N GLU A 240 -22.16 -1.70 17.91
CA GLU A 240 -22.89 -0.52 18.36
C GLU A 240 -22.14 0.74 17.94
N ALA A 241 -22.86 1.86 17.88
CA ALA A 241 -22.24 3.17 17.67
C ALA A 241 -21.18 3.43 18.75
N LYS A 242 -19.99 3.89 18.34
CA LYS A 242 -18.88 4.05 19.25
C LYS A 242 -17.91 5.12 18.76
N ARG A 243 -17.34 5.86 19.70
CA ARG A 243 -16.19 6.70 19.41
C ARG A 243 -14.97 5.82 19.26
N VAL A 244 -14.21 6.01 18.16
CA VAL A 244 -13.07 5.17 17.78
C VAL A 244 -11.90 6.04 17.39
N THR A 245 -10.72 5.67 17.86
CA THR A 245 -9.46 6.32 17.54
C THR A 245 -8.82 5.67 16.32
N PHE A 246 -8.53 6.46 15.29
CA PHE A 246 -7.69 6.08 14.15
C PHE A 246 -6.32 6.71 14.35
N SER A 247 -5.27 5.90 14.40
CA SER A 247 -3.95 6.40 14.74
C SER A 247 -2.83 5.67 14.00
N LEU A 248 -1.96 6.44 13.31
CA LEU A 248 -0.78 5.95 12.61
C LEU A 248 0.48 6.60 13.15
N GLU A 249 1.54 5.82 13.22
CA GLU A 249 2.90 6.30 13.36
C GLU A 249 3.52 6.38 11.97
N LEU A 250 3.87 7.60 11.52
CA LEU A 250 4.53 7.88 10.25
C LEU A 250 6.05 7.93 10.47
N LEU A 251 6.78 7.09 9.76
CA LEU A 251 8.23 7.00 9.81
C LEU A 251 8.77 7.34 8.43
N LEU A 252 9.39 8.51 8.29
CA LEU A 252 10.00 8.96 7.03
C LEU A 252 11.49 8.67 7.07
N PHE A 253 11.96 7.94 6.08
CA PHE A 253 13.35 7.58 5.92
C PHE A 253 13.92 8.17 4.64
N ARG A 254 15.23 8.36 4.62
CA ARG A 254 16.03 8.63 3.41
C ARG A 254 16.87 7.40 3.07
N ALA A 255 16.89 7.01 1.81
CA ALA A 255 17.77 5.97 1.30
C ALA A 255 19.23 6.44 1.38
N ALA A 256 20.11 5.58 1.92
CA ALA A 256 21.54 5.84 2.07
C ALA A 256 22.25 5.72 0.72
#